data_f57ba29a2023b22f3b5841facf7fc103
#
_entry.id   f57ba29a2023b22f3b5841facf7fc103
#
_cell.length_a   1.000
_cell.length_b   1.000
_cell.length_c   1.000
_cell.angle_alpha   90.00
_cell.angle_beta   90.00
_cell.angle_gamma   90.00
#
_symmetry.space_group_name_H-M   'P 1'
#
loop_
_entity.id
_entity.type
_entity.pdbx_description
1 polymer ?
#
loop_
_entity_poly.entity_id
_entity_poly.type
_entity_poly.pdbx_seq_one_letter_code
_entity_poly.pdbx_strand_id
1 'polypeptide(L)'
;MRPTTEVPDTKRVIIIDALNMFLRSYTVIPSMNPQGLPNGGTIGFIKSLQKLCRDFRPHEVVICWDGHGGSEKRRQMNKNYKAGRRPVRFNRRMIDLPDDVVKKNRTDQQLRLHEYLNSMPVIQLMIDYVEADDIIAHVVKHKKYSDWTKISISSDKDFFQLLGDDSIWIWRPIQKLLLNGTMLLYNEGIHPNNYALARAIDGDKSDNLQGVPRIGMKTIKTNLPILVQENAISCDELFVHCRMQVKQKNVHKKLLEYQERVKGNYKIMQLYEPNISF
;
A
#
# COMPACT_ATOMS: atom_id res chain seq x y z
N MET A 1 -27.84 3.13 -1.47
CA MET A 1 -27.51 2.66 -0.10
C MET A 1 -26.05 2.97 0.18
N ARG A 2 -25.69 3.45 1.37
CA ARG A 2 -24.29 3.52 1.77
C ARG A 2 -23.82 2.09 2.06
N PRO A 3 -22.61 1.69 1.58
CA PRO A 3 -22.07 0.36 1.85
C PRO A 3 -21.90 0.15 3.36
N THR A 4 -22.12 -1.09 3.81
CA THR A 4 -21.92 -1.46 5.21
C THR A 4 -20.44 -1.43 5.58
N THR A 5 -20.13 -0.95 6.79
CA THR A 5 -18.77 -0.89 7.35
C THR A 5 -18.51 -2.03 8.34
N GLU A 6 -19.42 -2.99 8.44
CA GLU A 6 -19.30 -4.11 9.36
C GLU A 6 -18.46 -5.23 8.73
N VAL A 7 -17.39 -5.59 9.42
CA VAL A 7 -16.54 -6.72 9.04
C VAL A 7 -17.30 -8.01 9.33
N PRO A 8 -17.35 -8.96 8.39
CA PRO A 8 -18.02 -10.24 8.60
C PRO A 8 -17.52 -10.98 9.85
N ASP A 9 -18.43 -11.71 10.50
CA ASP A 9 -18.09 -12.51 11.69
C ASP A 9 -17.52 -13.88 11.26
N THR A 10 -16.35 -13.85 10.63
CA THR A 10 -15.57 -14.99 10.20
C THR A 10 -14.22 -15.00 10.92
N LYS A 11 -13.42 -16.05 10.73
CA LYS A 11 -12.02 -15.98 11.15
C LYS A 11 -11.34 -14.77 10.50
N ARG A 12 -10.48 -14.09 11.25
CA ARG A 12 -9.84 -12.84 10.80
C ARG A 12 -8.34 -12.95 10.88
N VAL A 13 -7.66 -12.48 9.84
CA VAL A 13 -6.23 -12.20 9.86
C VAL A 13 -6.01 -10.71 9.64
N ILE A 14 -5.16 -10.09 10.45
CA ILE A 14 -4.63 -8.76 10.15
C ILE A 14 -3.25 -8.89 9.55
N ILE A 15 -3.02 -8.13 8.48
CA ILE A 15 -1.78 -8.15 7.70
C ILE A 15 -1.24 -6.73 7.71
N ILE A 16 -0.05 -6.55 8.27
CA ILE A 16 0.51 -5.25 8.61
C ILE A 16 1.69 -4.93 7.70
N ASP A 17 1.61 -3.81 6.99
CA ASP A 17 2.76 -3.13 6.40
C ASP A 17 3.60 -2.55 7.55
N ALA A 18 4.67 -3.27 7.87
CA ALA A 18 5.46 -2.99 9.06
C ALA A 18 6.18 -1.66 8.99
N LEU A 19 6.82 -1.37 7.86
CA LEU A 19 7.58 -0.14 7.70
C LEU A 19 6.67 1.08 7.70
N ASN A 20 5.51 1.02 7.05
CA ASN A 20 4.51 2.08 7.05
C ASN A 20 4.03 2.39 8.48
N MET A 21 3.67 1.35 9.25
CA MET A 21 3.21 1.53 10.64
C MET A 21 4.34 2.03 11.55
N PHE A 22 5.55 1.51 11.40
CA PHE A 22 6.71 1.94 12.18
C PHE A 22 7.07 3.39 11.90
N LEU A 23 7.25 3.78 10.63
CA LEU A 23 7.66 5.14 10.27
C LEU A 23 6.64 6.18 10.69
N ARG A 24 5.34 5.88 10.59
CA ARG A 24 4.29 6.75 11.09
C ARG A 24 4.42 6.97 12.60
N SER A 25 4.68 5.91 13.36
CA SER A 25 4.88 5.99 14.81
C SER A 25 6.15 6.77 15.15
N TYR A 26 7.24 6.47 14.44
CA TYR A 26 8.54 7.11 14.61
C TYR A 26 8.49 8.63 14.39
N THR A 27 7.73 9.08 13.39
CA THR A 27 7.63 10.51 13.08
C THR A 27 6.73 11.31 14.02
N VAL A 28 5.74 10.65 14.64
CA VAL A 28 4.65 11.35 15.36
C VAL A 28 4.77 11.21 16.87
N ILE A 29 5.25 10.07 17.39
CA ILE A 29 5.23 9.80 18.83
C ILE A 29 6.45 10.37 19.53
N PRO A 30 6.23 11.35 20.41
CA PRO A 30 7.31 12.07 21.08
C PRO A 30 7.79 11.35 22.34
N SER A 31 8.19 10.09 22.21
CA SER A 31 8.68 9.29 23.33
C SER A 31 10.19 9.14 23.28
N MET A 32 10.83 9.27 24.44
CA MET A 32 12.26 9.15 24.63
C MET A 32 12.57 8.03 25.63
N ASN A 33 13.72 7.40 25.45
CA ASN A 33 14.29 6.49 26.44
C ASN A 33 15.04 7.27 27.55
N PRO A 34 15.47 6.62 28.64
CA PRO A 34 16.21 7.29 29.72
C PRO A 34 17.51 7.98 29.28
N GLN A 35 18.08 7.58 28.13
CA GLN A 35 19.29 8.17 27.55
C GLN A 35 18.97 9.37 26.64
N GLY A 36 17.72 9.83 26.57
CA GLY A 36 17.31 10.96 25.75
C GLY A 36 17.20 10.65 24.25
N LEU A 37 17.24 9.38 23.85
CA LEU A 37 17.07 8.97 22.45
C LEU A 37 15.61 8.65 22.14
N PRO A 38 15.12 8.99 20.94
CA PRO A 38 13.76 8.64 20.53
C PRO A 38 13.52 7.13 20.56
N ASN A 39 12.34 6.73 21.05
CA ASN A 39 11.85 5.34 21.02
C ASN A 39 10.39 5.23 20.56
N GLY A 40 9.84 6.34 20.04
CA GLY A 40 8.45 6.45 19.61
C GLY A 40 8.06 5.49 18.51
N GLY A 41 8.99 5.07 17.66
CA GLY A 41 8.75 4.09 16.60
C GLY A 41 8.34 2.73 17.18
N THR A 42 9.16 2.19 18.07
CA THR A 42 8.90 0.90 18.73
C THR A 42 7.65 0.95 19.60
N ILE A 43 7.58 1.94 20.51
CA ILE A 43 6.43 2.07 21.44
C ILE A 43 5.13 2.28 20.67
N GLY A 44 5.14 3.13 19.65
CA GLY A 44 3.95 3.42 18.87
C GLY A 44 3.50 2.25 18.01
N PHE A 45 4.44 1.47 17.48
CA PHE A 45 4.12 0.24 16.76
C PHE A 45 3.38 -0.74 17.70
N ILE A 46 3.97 -1.05 18.84
CA ILE A 46 3.38 -2.00 19.81
C ILE A 46 2.01 -1.52 20.29
N LYS A 47 1.86 -0.23 20.63
CA LYS A 47 0.55 0.33 21.01
C LYS A 47 -0.48 0.26 19.89
N SER A 48 -0.03 0.48 18.63
CA SER A 48 -0.90 0.36 17.46
C SER A 48 -1.32 -1.08 17.22
N LEU A 49 -0.39 -2.03 17.34
CA LEU A 49 -0.67 -3.46 17.24
C LEU A 49 -1.68 -3.91 18.30
N GLN A 50 -1.46 -3.52 19.55
CA GLN A 50 -2.38 -3.82 20.66
C GLN A 50 -3.78 -3.26 20.38
N LYS A 51 -3.87 -2.02 19.88
CA LYS A 51 -5.15 -1.41 19.51
C LYS A 51 -5.83 -2.19 18.37
N LEU A 52 -5.12 -2.55 17.32
CA LEU A 52 -5.65 -3.31 16.18
C LEU A 52 -6.17 -4.68 16.63
N CYS A 53 -5.43 -5.38 17.50
CA CYS A 53 -5.87 -6.67 18.05
C CYS A 53 -7.16 -6.53 18.88
N ARG A 54 -7.30 -5.48 19.66
CA ARG A 54 -8.52 -5.20 20.44
C ARG A 54 -9.70 -4.84 19.53
N ASP A 55 -9.46 -4.00 18.53
CA ASP A 55 -10.52 -3.46 17.67
C ASP A 55 -11.02 -4.52 16.66
N PHE A 56 -10.12 -5.32 16.07
CA PHE A 56 -10.46 -6.31 15.04
C PHE A 56 -10.54 -7.75 15.55
N ARG A 57 -10.03 -8.06 16.75
CA ARG A 57 -10.01 -9.40 17.34
C ARG A 57 -9.54 -10.48 16.35
N PRO A 58 -8.34 -10.34 15.77
CA PRO A 58 -7.84 -11.28 14.79
C PRO A 58 -7.51 -12.62 15.43
N HIS A 59 -7.60 -13.70 14.64
CA HIS A 59 -7.13 -15.03 15.01
C HIS A 59 -5.64 -15.18 14.71
N GLU A 60 -5.16 -14.45 13.70
CA GLU A 60 -3.74 -14.38 13.36
C GLU A 60 -3.32 -12.95 13.00
N VAL A 61 -2.04 -12.69 13.24
CA VAL A 61 -1.38 -11.43 12.87
C VAL A 61 -0.17 -11.75 12.03
N VAL A 62 -0.13 -11.18 10.82
CA VAL A 62 1.01 -11.27 9.91
C VAL A 62 1.62 -9.88 9.74
N ILE A 63 2.92 -9.79 9.94
CA ILE A 63 3.68 -8.54 9.85
C ILE A 63 4.67 -8.68 8.69
N CYS A 64 4.51 -7.86 7.65
CA CYS A 64 5.30 -7.93 6.43
C CYS A 64 6.34 -6.80 6.42
N TRP A 65 7.59 -7.16 6.21
CA TRP A 65 8.74 -6.27 6.12
C TRP A 65 9.29 -6.24 4.70
N ASP A 66 9.85 -5.11 4.29
CA ASP A 66 10.65 -5.06 3.06
C ASP A 66 11.89 -5.91 3.23
N GLY A 67 12.14 -6.80 2.26
CA GLY A 67 13.36 -7.59 2.20
C GLY A 67 14.56 -6.76 1.71
N HIS A 68 15.76 -7.27 1.95
CA HIS A 68 16.97 -6.67 1.40
C HIS A 68 16.84 -6.62 -0.14
N GLY A 69 17.13 -5.46 -0.74
CA GLY A 69 16.98 -5.30 -2.20
C GLY A 69 15.53 -5.31 -2.73
N GLY A 70 14.50 -5.24 -1.88
CA GLY A 70 13.10 -5.41 -2.25
C GLY A 70 12.65 -4.59 -3.46
N SER A 71 13.13 -3.35 -3.58
CA SER A 71 12.76 -2.47 -4.71
C SER A 71 13.61 -2.66 -5.98
N GLU A 72 14.57 -3.59 -6.01
CA GLU A 72 15.47 -3.77 -7.16
C GLU A 72 14.74 -4.11 -8.44
N LYS A 73 13.77 -5.02 -8.40
CA LYS A 73 12.97 -5.42 -9.56
C LYS A 73 12.28 -4.22 -10.20
N ARG A 74 11.66 -3.34 -9.40
CA ARG A 74 11.00 -2.13 -9.90
C ARG A 74 12.00 -1.09 -10.39
N ARG A 75 13.18 -0.98 -9.75
CA ARG A 75 14.27 -0.09 -10.21
C ARG A 75 14.91 -0.55 -11.52
N GLN A 76 14.95 -1.85 -11.80
CA GLN A 76 15.37 -2.36 -13.10
C GLN A 76 14.42 -1.92 -14.21
N MET A 77 13.11 -1.83 -13.94
CA MET A 77 12.12 -1.33 -14.90
C MET A 77 12.16 0.21 -15.03
N ASN A 78 12.43 0.91 -13.93
CA ASN A 78 12.54 2.37 -13.90
C ASN A 78 13.59 2.81 -12.87
N LYS A 79 14.75 3.24 -13.35
CA LYS A 79 15.87 3.68 -12.50
C LYS A 79 15.50 4.82 -11.53
N ASN A 80 14.48 5.60 -11.86
CA ASN A 80 14.00 6.71 -11.06
C ASN A 80 12.94 6.29 -10.01
N TYR A 81 12.54 5.02 -9.97
CA TYR A 81 11.57 4.52 -8.99
C TYR A 81 12.06 4.76 -7.56
N LYS A 82 11.23 5.44 -6.76
CA LYS A 82 11.54 5.87 -5.40
C LYS A 82 12.81 6.76 -5.27
N ALA A 83 13.35 7.27 -6.39
CA ALA A 83 14.48 8.20 -6.36
C ALA A 83 14.05 9.55 -5.76
N GLY A 84 14.94 10.16 -4.99
CA GLY A 84 14.69 11.47 -4.37
C GLY A 84 13.68 11.46 -3.21
N ARG A 85 13.23 10.29 -2.73
CA ARG A 85 12.45 10.23 -1.48
C ARG A 85 13.24 10.88 -0.37
N ARG A 86 12.65 11.88 0.29
CA ARG A 86 13.28 12.55 1.44
C ARG A 86 13.42 11.56 2.59
N PRO A 87 14.58 11.56 3.29
CA PRO A 87 14.74 10.77 4.49
C PRO A 87 13.61 11.06 5.48
N VAL A 88 13.04 10.00 6.05
CA VAL A 88 12.06 10.15 7.12
C VAL A 88 12.75 10.73 8.32
N ARG A 89 12.31 11.90 8.76
CA ARG A 89 12.85 12.61 9.90
C ARG A 89 11.91 12.53 11.08
N PHE A 90 12.51 12.36 12.24
CA PHE A 90 11.82 12.48 13.52
C PHE A 90 11.18 13.88 13.68
N ASN A 91 10.14 14.00 14.51
CA ASN A 91 9.48 15.28 14.79
C ASN A 91 10.45 16.27 15.46
N ARG A 92 11.05 17.16 14.70
CA ARG A 92 12.06 18.14 15.12
C ARG A 92 11.64 19.11 16.22
N ARG A 93 10.34 19.19 16.53
CA ARG A 93 9.87 20.07 17.62
C ARG A 93 10.36 19.60 18.99
N MET A 94 10.90 18.39 19.08
CA MET A 94 11.28 17.78 20.36
C MET A 94 12.79 17.71 20.57
N ILE A 95 13.55 17.38 19.51
CA ILE A 95 15.01 17.30 19.59
C ILE A 95 15.61 17.44 18.20
N ASP A 96 16.70 18.19 18.11
CA ASP A 96 17.49 18.30 16.88
C ASP A 96 18.72 17.39 17.03
N LEU A 97 18.65 16.22 16.41
CA LEU A 97 19.74 15.24 16.38
C LEU A 97 20.43 15.25 15.02
N PRO A 98 21.74 15.00 14.97
CA PRO A 98 22.47 14.78 13.72
C PRO A 98 21.82 13.68 12.87
N ASP A 99 21.85 13.82 11.53
CA ASP A 99 21.17 12.91 10.61
C ASP A 99 21.67 11.45 10.72
N ASP A 100 22.96 11.24 11.01
CA ASP A 100 23.55 9.93 11.25
C ASP A 100 23.03 9.27 12.54
N VAL A 101 22.87 10.06 13.63
CA VAL A 101 22.29 9.61 14.89
C VAL A 101 20.81 9.24 14.68
N VAL A 102 20.05 10.05 13.94
CA VAL A 102 18.65 9.78 13.60
C VAL A 102 18.54 8.48 12.80
N LYS A 103 19.41 8.30 11.79
CA LYS A 103 19.44 7.09 10.96
C LYS A 103 19.74 5.84 11.79
N LYS A 104 20.81 5.90 12.63
CA LYS A 104 21.18 4.81 13.52
C LYS A 104 20.07 4.48 14.50
N ASN A 105 19.53 5.48 15.20
CA ASN A 105 18.43 5.29 16.16
C ASN A 105 17.20 4.63 15.52
N ARG A 106 16.84 5.04 14.30
CA ARG A 106 15.73 4.41 13.57
C ARG A 106 16.00 2.93 13.30
N THR A 107 17.21 2.59 12.83
CA THR A 107 17.59 1.20 12.58
C THR A 107 17.60 0.38 13.88
N ASP A 108 18.17 0.92 14.96
CA ASP A 108 18.20 0.25 16.27
C ASP A 108 16.78 -0.02 16.81
N GLN A 109 15.85 0.92 16.61
CA GLN A 109 14.46 0.71 17.00
C GLN A 109 13.78 -0.39 16.16
N GLN A 110 14.07 -0.46 14.85
CA GLN A 110 13.53 -1.52 13.99
C GLN A 110 14.07 -2.90 14.41
N LEU A 111 15.37 -3.03 14.66
CA LEU A 111 15.95 -4.28 15.13
C LEU A 111 15.34 -4.76 16.44
N ARG A 112 15.24 -3.86 17.43
CA ARG A 112 14.58 -4.18 18.70
C ARG A 112 13.11 -4.54 18.53
N LEU A 113 12.41 -3.88 17.61
CA LEU A 113 11.03 -4.22 17.31
C LEU A 113 10.90 -5.64 16.77
N HIS A 114 11.80 -6.04 15.85
CA HIS A 114 11.86 -7.42 15.35
C HIS A 114 12.03 -8.43 16.50
N GLU A 115 12.97 -8.15 17.42
CA GLU A 115 13.24 -9.02 18.59
C GLU A 115 11.99 -9.14 19.49
N TYR A 116 11.31 -8.03 19.79
CA TYR A 116 10.09 -8.05 20.59
C TYR A 116 8.95 -8.84 19.91
N LEU A 117 8.80 -8.66 18.60
CA LEU A 117 7.78 -9.36 17.84
C LEU A 117 8.04 -10.88 17.78
N ASN A 118 9.30 -11.33 17.79
CA ASN A 118 9.64 -12.75 17.89
C ASN A 118 9.18 -13.39 19.21
N SER A 119 8.96 -12.60 20.25
CA SER A 119 8.43 -13.09 21.53
C SER A 119 6.89 -13.02 21.62
N MET A 120 6.22 -12.61 20.55
CA MET A 120 4.76 -12.47 20.46
C MET A 120 4.16 -13.53 19.54
N PRO A 121 2.87 -13.88 19.70
CA PRO A 121 2.17 -14.81 18.82
C PRO A 121 1.82 -14.13 17.47
N VAL A 122 2.81 -13.69 16.73
CA VAL A 122 2.69 -13.06 15.41
C VAL A 122 3.61 -13.76 14.41
N ILE A 123 3.21 -13.73 13.16
CA ILE A 123 4.03 -14.23 12.05
C ILE A 123 4.76 -13.03 11.44
N GLN A 124 6.07 -13.06 11.36
CA GLN A 124 6.87 -12.07 10.66
C GLN A 124 7.34 -12.62 9.31
N LEU A 125 7.15 -11.86 8.24
CA LEU A 125 7.59 -12.19 6.89
C LEU A 125 8.52 -11.09 6.37
N MET A 126 9.70 -11.50 5.95
CA MET A 126 10.69 -10.67 5.27
C MET A 126 11.40 -11.54 4.24
N ILE A 127 11.35 -11.17 2.97
CA ILE A 127 11.87 -11.99 1.87
C ILE A 127 12.78 -11.12 1.02
N ASP A 128 14.02 -11.57 0.86
CA ASP A 128 15.01 -10.84 0.06
C ASP A 128 14.50 -10.61 -1.37
N TYR A 129 14.77 -9.42 -1.90
CA TYR A 129 14.36 -8.94 -3.22
C TYR A 129 12.85 -8.81 -3.42
N VAL A 130 12.06 -8.83 -2.34
CA VAL A 130 10.60 -8.64 -2.37
C VAL A 130 10.22 -7.47 -1.48
N GLU A 131 9.39 -6.55 -1.98
CA GLU A 131 8.81 -5.48 -1.17
C GLU A 131 7.69 -6.01 -0.27
N ALA A 132 7.50 -5.40 0.89
CA ALA A 132 6.42 -5.75 1.81
C ALA A 132 5.04 -5.77 1.14
N ASP A 133 4.82 -4.86 0.19
CA ASP A 133 3.57 -4.74 -0.56
C ASP A 133 3.23 -6.02 -1.34
N ASP A 134 4.25 -6.62 -1.98
CA ASP A 134 4.10 -7.87 -2.74
C ASP A 134 3.90 -9.07 -1.80
N ILE A 135 4.56 -9.06 -0.62
CA ILE A 135 4.32 -10.08 0.42
C ILE A 135 2.87 -9.98 0.92
N ILE A 136 2.36 -8.78 1.19
CA ILE A 136 0.98 -8.55 1.61
C ILE A 136 0.01 -9.05 0.55
N ALA A 137 0.25 -8.73 -0.73
CA ALA A 137 -0.58 -9.21 -1.84
C ALA A 137 -0.60 -10.74 -1.94
N HIS A 138 0.54 -11.40 -1.69
CA HIS A 138 0.61 -12.87 -1.62
C HIS A 138 -0.17 -13.44 -0.44
N VAL A 139 0.00 -12.86 0.77
CA VAL A 139 -0.67 -13.32 1.99
C VAL A 139 -2.20 -13.25 1.87
N VAL A 140 -2.74 -12.13 1.34
CA VAL A 140 -4.22 -11.98 1.22
C VAL A 140 -4.83 -12.97 0.25
N LYS A 141 -4.05 -13.49 -0.71
CA LYS A 141 -4.49 -14.49 -1.70
C LYS A 141 -4.13 -15.91 -1.32
N HIS A 142 -3.38 -16.11 -0.23
CA HIS A 142 -2.89 -17.42 0.14
C HIS A 142 -4.04 -18.34 0.58
N LYS A 143 -4.00 -19.60 0.11
CA LYS A 143 -5.04 -20.62 0.34
C LYS A 143 -5.40 -20.84 1.81
N LYS A 144 -4.45 -20.65 2.73
CA LYS A 144 -4.68 -20.75 4.19
C LYS A 144 -5.80 -19.80 4.64
N TYR A 145 -5.95 -18.65 3.98
CA TYR A 145 -6.90 -17.61 4.35
C TYR A 145 -8.10 -17.50 3.41
N SER A 146 -8.38 -18.53 2.58
CA SER A 146 -9.48 -18.50 1.60
C SER A 146 -10.81 -18.13 2.25
N ASP A 147 -11.11 -18.71 3.42
CA ASP A 147 -12.37 -18.55 4.13
C ASP A 147 -12.31 -17.51 5.25
N TRP A 148 -11.21 -16.75 5.31
CA TRP A 148 -11.01 -15.75 6.35
C TRP A 148 -11.28 -14.34 5.83
N THR A 149 -11.72 -13.46 6.72
CA THR A 149 -11.65 -12.02 6.46
C THR A 149 -10.21 -11.53 6.65
N LYS A 150 -9.66 -10.96 5.59
CA LYS A 150 -8.30 -10.43 5.53
C LYS A 150 -8.33 -8.92 5.67
N ILE A 151 -7.68 -8.37 6.70
CA ILE A 151 -7.66 -6.92 6.97
C ILE A 151 -6.22 -6.43 6.82
N SER A 152 -5.92 -5.79 5.70
CA SER A 152 -4.62 -5.16 5.47
C SER A 152 -4.54 -3.80 6.16
N ILE A 153 -3.45 -3.56 6.88
CA ILE A 153 -3.21 -2.33 7.64
C ILE A 153 -2.16 -1.49 6.92
N SER A 154 -2.61 -0.56 6.10
CA SER A 154 -1.72 0.38 5.41
C SER A 154 -2.46 1.66 5.00
N SER A 155 -1.71 2.76 4.86
CA SER A 155 -2.22 4.00 4.28
C SER A 155 -1.97 4.11 2.78
N ASP A 156 -1.26 3.13 2.20
CA ASP A 156 -0.95 3.11 0.78
C ASP A 156 -2.19 2.81 -0.07
N LYS A 157 -2.34 3.57 -1.15
CA LYS A 157 -3.46 3.40 -2.07
C LYS A 157 -3.23 2.26 -3.07
N ASP A 158 -2.00 1.79 -3.21
CA ASP A 158 -1.69 0.71 -4.14
C ASP A 158 -2.33 -0.61 -3.69
N PHE A 159 -2.64 -0.75 -2.41
CA PHE A 159 -3.44 -1.88 -1.89
C PHE A 159 -4.90 -1.88 -2.33
N PHE A 160 -5.43 -0.77 -2.85
CA PHE A 160 -6.83 -0.73 -3.31
C PHE A 160 -7.11 -1.72 -4.45
N GLN A 161 -6.09 -2.10 -5.22
CA GLN A 161 -6.19 -3.15 -6.23
C GLN A 161 -6.48 -4.55 -5.67
N LEU A 162 -6.30 -4.76 -4.36
CA LEU A 162 -6.61 -6.03 -3.70
C LEU A 162 -8.08 -6.18 -3.31
N LEU A 163 -8.84 -5.09 -3.28
CA LEU A 163 -10.24 -5.05 -2.84
C LEU A 163 -11.24 -5.64 -3.85
N GLY A 164 -10.75 -6.30 -4.92
CA GLY A 164 -11.59 -7.06 -5.85
C GLY A 164 -12.17 -8.36 -5.26
N ASP A 165 -11.65 -8.81 -4.13
CA ASP A 165 -12.15 -9.94 -3.33
C ASP A 165 -12.90 -9.37 -2.11
N ASP A 166 -14.17 -9.74 -1.95
CA ASP A 166 -15.06 -9.25 -0.88
C ASP A 166 -14.59 -9.62 0.53
N SER A 167 -13.72 -10.62 0.66
CA SER A 167 -13.13 -11.02 1.94
C SER A 167 -11.94 -10.14 2.35
N ILE A 168 -11.48 -9.24 1.47
CA ILE A 168 -10.34 -8.34 1.73
C ILE A 168 -10.85 -6.96 2.13
N TRP A 169 -10.28 -6.46 3.23
CA TRP A 169 -10.53 -5.15 3.78
C TRP A 169 -9.23 -4.40 3.97
N ILE A 170 -9.26 -3.08 3.87
CA ILE A 170 -8.10 -2.22 4.15
C ILE A 170 -8.47 -1.24 5.27
N TRP A 171 -7.73 -1.34 6.38
CA TRP A 171 -7.75 -0.33 7.41
C TRP A 171 -6.71 0.76 7.11
N ARG A 172 -7.18 1.99 6.96
CA ARG A 172 -6.36 3.18 6.74
C ARG A 172 -6.20 3.96 8.05
N PRO A 173 -5.08 3.78 8.76
CA PRO A 173 -4.95 4.31 10.13
C PRO A 173 -5.00 5.83 10.24
N ILE A 174 -4.48 6.56 9.22
CA ILE A 174 -4.47 8.04 9.21
C ILE A 174 -5.89 8.58 9.09
N GLN A 175 -6.68 8.02 8.19
CA GLN A 175 -8.07 8.43 7.94
C GLN A 175 -9.05 7.79 8.92
N LYS A 176 -8.60 6.83 9.72
CA LYS A 176 -9.44 5.98 10.57
C LYS A 176 -10.61 5.38 9.79
N LEU A 177 -10.31 4.89 8.60
CA LEU A 177 -11.28 4.41 7.63
C LEU A 177 -11.01 2.95 7.29
N LEU A 178 -12.06 2.13 7.40
CA LEU A 178 -12.08 0.76 6.91
C LEU A 178 -12.78 0.73 5.56
N LEU A 179 -12.15 0.10 4.56
CA LEU A 179 -12.62 0.04 3.18
C LEU A 179 -12.74 -1.40 2.70
N ASN A 180 -13.76 -1.67 1.91
CA ASN A 180 -13.90 -2.84 1.04
C ASN A 180 -14.08 -2.39 -0.42
N GLY A 181 -14.22 -3.34 -1.35
CA GLY A 181 -14.34 -3.06 -2.78
C GLY A 181 -15.55 -2.21 -3.13
N THR A 182 -16.71 -2.49 -2.54
CA THR A 182 -17.94 -1.73 -2.76
C THR A 182 -17.79 -0.27 -2.30
N MET A 183 -17.17 -0.06 -1.13
CA MET A 183 -16.91 1.29 -0.62
C MET A 183 -15.91 2.04 -1.50
N LEU A 184 -14.87 1.35 -1.98
CA LEU A 184 -13.89 1.95 -2.89
C LEU A 184 -14.59 2.40 -4.18
N LEU A 185 -15.36 1.51 -4.81
CA LEU A 185 -16.10 1.82 -6.04
C LEU A 185 -17.06 3.01 -5.83
N TYR A 186 -17.77 3.04 -4.72
CA TYR A 186 -18.67 4.15 -4.39
C TYR A 186 -17.93 5.48 -4.23
N ASN A 187 -16.79 5.49 -3.52
CA ASN A 187 -16.02 6.70 -3.22
C ASN A 187 -15.18 7.15 -4.41
N GLU A 188 -14.48 6.19 -5.04
CA GLU A 188 -13.48 6.48 -6.06
C GLU A 188 -14.04 6.35 -7.49
N GLY A 189 -15.19 5.70 -7.71
CA GLY A 189 -15.79 5.50 -9.02
C GLY A 189 -14.92 4.68 -9.98
N ILE A 190 -14.06 3.83 -9.43
CA ILE A 190 -13.16 2.92 -10.15
C ILE A 190 -13.23 1.57 -9.45
N HIS A 191 -13.41 0.50 -10.23
CA HIS A 191 -13.42 -0.83 -9.67
C HIS A 191 -12.03 -1.22 -9.16
N PRO A 192 -11.89 -1.93 -8.03
CA PRO A 192 -10.60 -2.35 -7.49
C PRO A 192 -9.70 -3.04 -8.52
N ASN A 193 -10.23 -3.94 -9.33
CA ASN A 193 -9.50 -4.67 -10.36
C ASN A 193 -8.84 -3.76 -11.41
N ASN A 194 -9.34 -2.53 -11.56
CA ASN A 194 -8.84 -1.52 -12.49
C ASN A 194 -8.08 -0.38 -11.79
N TYR A 195 -7.92 -0.47 -10.45
CA TYR A 195 -7.35 0.63 -9.70
C TYR A 195 -5.87 0.85 -10.01
N ALA A 196 -5.08 -0.23 -10.18
CA ALA A 196 -3.68 -0.12 -10.58
C ALA A 196 -3.52 0.56 -11.96
N LEU A 197 -4.42 0.26 -12.91
CA LEU A 197 -4.41 0.91 -14.23
C LEU A 197 -4.77 2.40 -14.13
N ALA A 198 -5.75 2.75 -13.31
CA ALA A 198 -6.10 4.15 -13.05
C ALA A 198 -4.92 4.92 -12.41
N ARG A 199 -4.22 4.28 -11.46
CA ARG A 199 -3.01 4.85 -10.84
C ARG A 199 -1.87 5.00 -11.85
N ALA A 200 -1.71 4.06 -12.79
CA ALA A 200 -0.70 4.15 -13.83
C ALA A 200 -0.90 5.37 -14.76
N ILE A 201 -2.16 5.75 -14.99
CA ILE A 201 -2.53 6.95 -15.75
C ILE A 201 -2.28 8.24 -14.91
N ASP A 202 -2.72 8.25 -13.64
CA ASP A 202 -2.57 9.39 -12.72
C ASP A 202 -1.10 9.65 -12.35
N GLY A 203 -0.33 8.55 -12.21
CA GLY A 203 1.04 8.56 -11.72
C GLY A 203 1.11 8.56 -10.20
N ASP A 204 2.34 8.45 -9.67
CA ASP A 204 2.64 8.55 -8.25
C ASP A 204 3.88 9.42 -7.99
N LYS A 205 3.65 10.57 -7.40
CA LYS A 205 4.73 11.50 -7.04
C LYS A 205 5.64 10.95 -5.93
N SER A 206 5.09 10.12 -5.03
CA SER A 206 5.87 9.55 -3.93
C SER A 206 6.87 8.52 -4.43
N ASP A 207 6.54 7.83 -5.52
CA ASP A 207 7.37 6.83 -6.18
C ASP A 207 8.14 7.38 -7.38
N ASN A 208 8.02 8.69 -7.62
CA ASN A 208 8.62 9.37 -8.76
C ASN A 208 8.15 8.81 -10.12
N LEU A 209 6.88 8.39 -10.17
CA LEU A 209 6.22 7.90 -11.38
C LEU A 209 5.34 9.01 -11.97
N GLN A 210 5.74 9.53 -13.11
CA GLN A 210 4.97 10.57 -13.80
C GLN A 210 3.77 9.96 -14.51
N GLY A 211 2.57 10.48 -14.24
CA GLY A 211 1.35 10.13 -14.96
C GLY A 211 1.24 10.80 -16.33
N VAL A 212 0.08 10.65 -16.95
CA VAL A 212 -0.27 11.34 -18.20
C VAL A 212 -0.53 12.82 -17.89
N PRO A 213 0.11 13.78 -18.59
CA PRO A 213 0.02 15.19 -18.25
C PRO A 213 -1.42 15.72 -18.24
N ARG A 214 -1.81 16.36 -17.12
CA ARG A 214 -3.14 16.94 -16.89
C ARG A 214 -4.29 15.91 -16.87
N ILE A 215 -4.00 14.64 -16.64
CA ILE A 215 -5.00 13.60 -16.40
C ILE A 215 -4.79 13.05 -15.01
N GLY A 216 -5.64 13.43 -14.07
CA GLY A 216 -5.67 12.92 -12.71
C GLY A 216 -6.91 12.08 -12.46
N MET A 217 -7.01 11.48 -11.27
CA MET A 217 -8.11 10.58 -10.87
C MET A 217 -9.49 11.16 -11.16
N LYS A 218 -9.73 12.46 -10.95
CA LYS A 218 -11.01 13.10 -11.27
C LYS A 218 -11.36 13.02 -12.75
N THR A 219 -10.37 13.25 -13.63
CA THR A 219 -10.54 13.16 -15.08
C THR A 219 -10.78 11.72 -15.53
N ILE A 220 -10.06 10.78 -14.93
CA ILE A 220 -10.18 9.34 -15.16
C ILE A 220 -11.62 8.89 -14.86
N LYS A 221 -12.12 9.16 -13.66
CA LYS A 221 -13.49 8.84 -13.22
C LYS A 221 -14.55 9.32 -14.20
N THR A 222 -14.41 10.55 -14.68
CA THR A 222 -15.43 11.19 -15.51
C THR A 222 -15.39 10.71 -16.95
N ASN A 223 -14.23 10.29 -17.46
CA ASN A 223 -14.05 10.07 -18.90
C ASN A 223 -13.70 8.63 -19.30
N LEU A 224 -13.40 7.77 -18.35
CA LEU A 224 -13.04 6.37 -18.61
C LEU A 224 -13.99 5.39 -17.89
N PRO A 225 -15.27 5.33 -18.30
CA PRO A 225 -16.26 4.46 -17.66
C PRO A 225 -15.92 2.97 -17.76
N ILE A 226 -15.04 2.58 -18.67
CA ILE A 226 -14.52 1.22 -18.80
C ILE A 226 -13.85 0.74 -17.50
N LEU A 227 -13.28 1.64 -16.69
CA LEU A 227 -12.60 1.30 -15.43
C LEU A 227 -13.56 1.10 -14.24
N VAL A 228 -14.86 1.34 -14.43
CA VAL A 228 -15.90 1.07 -13.43
C VAL A 228 -16.31 -0.41 -13.46
N GLN A 229 -16.05 -1.11 -14.55
CA GLN A 229 -16.42 -2.51 -14.74
C GLN A 229 -15.65 -3.42 -13.80
N GLU A 230 -16.29 -4.52 -13.37
CA GLU A 230 -15.69 -5.53 -12.50
C GLU A 230 -14.52 -6.26 -13.18
N ASN A 231 -14.63 -6.51 -14.49
CA ASN A 231 -13.56 -7.16 -15.24
C ASN A 231 -12.27 -6.31 -15.21
N ALA A 232 -11.16 -6.97 -14.97
CA ALA A 232 -9.85 -6.34 -15.07
C ALA A 232 -9.58 -5.95 -16.53
N ILE A 233 -9.28 -4.68 -16.76
CA ILE A 233 -9.00 -4.12 -18.07
C ILE A 233 -7.48 -4.04 -18.27
N SER A 234 -7.00 -4.62 -19.36
CA SER A 234 -5.61 -4.49 -19.78
C SER A 234 -5.31 -3.11 -20.37
N CYS A 235 -4.03 -2.74 -20.42
CA CYS A 235 -3.62 -1.51 -21.10
C CYS A 235 -4.07 -1.49 -22.56
N ASP A 236 -3.99 -2.63 -23.27
CA ASP A 236 -4.33 -2.69 -24.68
C ASP A 236 -5.84 -2.52 -24.92
N GLU A 237 -6.69 -3.12 -24.07
CA GLU A 237 -8.14 -2.91 -24.09
C GLU A 237 -8.50 -1.44 -23.82
N LEU A 238 -7.83 -0.80 -22.86
CA LEU A 238 -7.99 0.64 -22.61
C LEU A 238 -7.67 1.48 -23.86
N PHE A 239 -6.57 1.17 -24.55
CA PHE A 239 -6.19 1.92 -25.76
C PHE A 239 -7.11 1.63 -26.94
N VAL A 240 -7.60 0.40 -27.08
CA VAL A 240 -8.65 0.06 -28.06
C VAL A 240 -9.90 0.86 -27.75
N HIS A 241 -10.38 0.87 -26.51
CA HIS A 241 -11.51 1.69 -26.07
C HIS A 241 -11.33 3.17 -26.44
N CYS A 242 -10.15 3.74 -26.18
CA CYS A 242 -9.86 5.14 -26.54
C CYS A 242 -9.92 5.39 -28.06
N ARG A 243 -9.45 4.46 -28.89
CA ARG A 243 -9.49 4.56 -30.36
C ARG A 243 -10.92 4.50 -30.90
N MET A 244 -11.76 3.66 -30.30
CA MET A 244 -13.15 3.43 -30.75
C MET A 244 -14.13 4.55 -30.38
N GLN A 245 -13.69 5.54 -29.58
CA GLN A 245 -14.60 6.65 -29.20
C GLN A 245 -14.97 7.51 -30.42
N VAL A 246 -16.26 7.58 -30.75
CA VAL A 246 -16.78 8.36 -31.89
C VAL A 246 -16.42 9.85 -31.77
N LYS A 247 -16.48 10.41 -30.54
CA LYS A 247 -15.99 11.75 -30.22
C LYS A 247 -14.81 11.62 -29.25
N GLN A 248 -13.61 11.55 -29.80
CA GLN A 248 -12.40 11.50 -28.97
C GLN A 248 -12.22 12.78 -28.18
N LYS A 249 -12.40 12.69 -26.87
CA LYS A 249 -12.03 13.77 -25.94
C LYS A 249 -10.51 13.88 -25.84
N ASN A 250 -10.01 15.01 -25.31
CA ASN A 250 -8.58 15.23 -25.11
C ASN A 250 -7.92 14.13 -24.23
N VAL A 251 -8.67 13.56 -23.29
CA VAL A 251 -8.19 12.44 -22.45
C VAL A 251 -7.84 11.22 -23.29
N HIS A 252 -8.69 10.83 -24.25
CA HIS A 252 -8.44 9.66 -25.11
C HIS A 252 -7.21 9.87 -26.00
N LYS A 253 -7.08 11.08 -26.62
CA LYS A 253 -5.92 11.43 -27.43
C LYS A 253 -4.61 11.35 -26.64
N LYS A 254 -4.60 11.92 -25.44
CA LYS A 254 -3.42 11.87 -24.56
C LYS A 254 -3.07 10.46 -24.10
N LEU A 255 -4.05 9.62 -23.78
CA LEU A 255 -3.78 8.23 -23.44
C LEU A 255 -3.13 7.47 -24.59
N LEU A 256 -3.55 7.76 -25.83
CA LEU A 256 -2.93 7.19 -27.03
C LEU A 256 -1.54 7.75 -27.32
N GLU A 257 -1.27 9.00 -26.96
CA GLU A 257 0.07 9.62 -27.04
C GLU A 257 1.05 9.05 -26.03
N TYR A 258 0.58 8.77 -24.78
CA TYR A 258 1.42 8.35 -23.66
C TYR A 258 1.30 6.85 -23.33
N GLN A 259 0.99 5.99 -24.32
CA GLN A 259 0.76 4.55 -24.13
C GLN A 259 1.91 3.86 -23.39
N GLU A 260 3.15 4.09 -23.86
CA GLU A 260 4.33 3.44 -23.27
C GLU A 260 4.56 3.84 -21.81
N ARG A 261 4.26 5.09 -21.45
CA ARG A 261 4.34 5.55 -20.08
C ARG A 261 3.30 4.84 -19.19
N VAL A 262 2.06 4.73 -19.68
CA VAL A 262 0.99 4.03 -18.94
C VAL A 262 1.34 2.57 -18.75
N LYS A 263 1.82 1.88 -19.82
CA LYS A 263 2.26 0.48 -19.74
C LYS A 263 3.42 0.29 -18.75
N GLY A 264 4.41 1.19 -18.80
CA GLY A 264 5.55 1.16 -17.87
C GLY A 264 5.14 1.37 -16.43
N ASN A 265 4.32 2.38 -16.16
CA ASN A 265 3.79 2.64 -14.83
C ASN A 265 2.93 1.47 -14.32
N TYR A 266 2.06 0.91 -15.18
CA TYR A 266 1.20 -0.21 -14.81
C TYR A 266 1.99 -1.43 -14.37
N LYS A 267 3.07 -1.78 -15.10
CA LYS A 267 3.98 -2.86 -14.70
C LYS A 267 4.62 -2.64 -13.33
N ILE A 268 4.93 -1.39 -12.97
CA ILE A 268 5.56 -1.06 -11.69
C ILE A 268 4.54 -1.04 -10.54
N MET A 269 3.34 -0.52 -10.79
CA MET A 269 2.30 -0.33 -9.76
C MET A 269 1.48 -1.59 -9.48
N GLN A 270 1.52 -2.58 -10.35
CA GLN A 270 0.93 -3.89 -10.05
C GLN A 270 1.67 -4.56 -8.89
N LEU A 271 0.89 -5.10 -7.96
CA LEU A 271 1.42 -5.95 -6.91
C LEU A 271 1.70 -7.34 -7.47
N TYR A 272 2.91 -7.80 -7.29
CA TYR A 272 3.34 -9.12 -7.77
C TYR A 272 2.95 -10.20 -6.76
N GLU A 273 2.76 -11.41 -7.27
CA GLU A 273 2.73 -12.60 -6.44
C GLU A 273 4.14 -13.20 -6.45
N PRO A 274 4.92 -13.03 -5.36
CA PRO A 274 6.22 -13.66 -5.28
C PRO A 274 6.04 -15.18 -5.21
N ASN A 275 6.92 -15.92 -5.88
CA ASN A 275 6.93 -17.38 -5.81
C ASN A 275 7.56 -17.83 -4.49
N ILE A 276 6.78 -17.80 -3.43
CA ILE A 276 7.16 -18.21 -2.07
C ILE A 276 6.22 -19.30 -1.56
N SER A 277 6.79 -20.30 -0.91
CA SER A 277 6.01 -21.28 -0.12
C SER A 277 5.90 -20.80 1.32
N PHE A 278 4.71 -20.91 1.90
CA PHE A 278 4.44 -20.66 3.31
C PHE A 278 4.66 -21.93 4.12
#